data_ca6b21338b5b0c6db486664f206671f1
#
_entry.id   ca6b21338b5b0c6db486664f206671f1
#
_cell.length_a   1.000
_cell.length_b   1.000
_cell.length_c   1.000
_cell.angle_alpha   90.00
_cell.angle_beta   90.00
_cell.angle_gamma   90.00
#
_symmetry.space_group_name_H-M   'P 1'
#
loop_
_entity.id
_entity.type
_entity.pdbx_description
1 polymer ?
#
loop_
_entity_poly.entity_id
_entity_poly.type
_entity_poly.pdbx_seq_one_letter_code
_entity_poly.pdbx_strand_id
1 'polypeptide(L)'
;LAANAKLLKIVRDISTHTLSAIQKAEAFGGWDALPRQDLFAVEYWELEQAKLKSHHLKPEMEGMVALVTGAASGIGLATVESLAARGAAVVALDVAFNHSEGSSELPSAAMCLQVDVTDEAALQDAIYSVVRQFGGIDLLVSNAGSFPRGSLLADIDESSWQKSLDLNLTAHLRLLRCCEPYLSEGHEPAVVFVGSKNVLAPGPGAGAYSVAK
;
A
#
# COMPACT_ATOMS: atom_id res chain seq x y z
N LEU A 1 -17.06 -3.53 -1.82
CA LEU A 1 -15.89 -3.01 -2.56
C LEU A 1 -16.06 -1.51 -2.78
N ALA A 2 -14.99 -0.75 -2.68
CA ALA A 2 -14.96 0.68 -2.96
C ALA A 2 -13.58 1.06 -3.50
N ALA A 3 -13.51 2.14 -4.28
CA ALA A 3 -12.29 2.56 -4.99
C ALA A 3 -11.17 3.10 -4.08
N ASN A 4 -11.47 3.46 -2.83
CA ASN A 4 -10.48 3.91 -1.84
C ASN A 4 -11.01 3.76 -0.41
N ALA A 5 -10.12 3.91 0.59
CA ALA A 5 -10.46 3.73 2.01
C ALA A 5 -11.56 4.68 2.50
N LYS A 6 -11.62 5.92 2.00
CA LYS A 6 -12.67 6.89 2.34
C LYS A 6 -14.04 6.42 1.84
N LEU A 7 -14.11 6.00 0.57
CA LEU A 7 -15.34 5.45 -0.01
C LEU A 7 -15.74 4.13 0.65
N LEU A 8 -14.78 3.28 1.00
CA LEU A 8 -15.04 2.03 1.73
C LEU A 8 -15.70 2.31 3.08
N LYS A 9 -15.22 3.30 3.83
CA LYS A 9 -15.84 3.73 5.09
C LYS A 9 -17.27 4.21 4.87
N ILE A 10 -17.50 5.05 3.87
CA ILE A 10 -18.83 5.56 3.53
C ILE A 10 -19.78 4.40 3.17
N VAL A 11 -19.35 3.49 2.30
CA VAL A 11 -20.16 2.31 1.90
C VAL A 11 -20.49 1.44 3.10
N ARG A 12 -19.50 1.19 3.99
CA ARG A 12 -19.71 0.43 5.22
C ARG A 12 -20.74 1.10 6.13
N ASP A 13 -20.60 2.41 6.35
CA ASP A 13 -21.46 3.15 7.25
C ASP A 13 -22.91 3.19 6.71
N ILE A 14 -23.09 3.42 5.40
CA ILE A 14 -24.40 3.34 4.73
C ILE A 14 -24.99 1.94 4.86
N SER A 15 -24.23 0.89 4.56
CA SER A 15 -24.71 -0.50 4.63
C SER A 15 -25.12 -0.89 6.04
N THR A 16 -24.33 -0.53 7.05
CA THR A 16 -24.64 -0.79 8.47
C THR A 16 -25.91 -0.07 8.89
N HIS A 17 -26.06 1.19 8.50
CA HIS A 17 -27.24 1.97 8.81
C HIS A 17 -28.50 1.39 8.14
N THR A 18 -28.39 1.01 6.87
CA THR A 18 -29.50 0.40 6.10
C THR A 18 -29.94 -0.93 6.74
N LEU A 19 -28.99 -1.82 7.06
CA LEU A 19 -29.30 -3.09 7.73
C LEU A 19 -30.00 -2.87 9.08
N SER A 20 -29.52 -1.91 9.87
CA SER A 20 -30.15 -1.56 11.15
C SER A 20 -31.57 -1.01 10.97
N ALA A 21 -31.79 -0.20 9.93
CA ALA A 21 -33.12 0.32 9.62
C ALA A 21 -34.09 -0.79 9.19
N ILE A 22 -33.64 -1.72 8.35
CA ILE A 22 -34.41 -2.90 7.94
C ILE A 22 -34.78 -3.76 9.16
N GLN A 23 -33.82 -4.10 10.02
CA GLN A 23 -34.07 -4.90 11.22
C GLN A 23 -35.10 -4.25 12.15
N LYS A 24 -35.03 -2.92 12.30
CA LYS A 24 -36.01 -2.20 13.12
C LYS A 24 -37.41 -2.18 12.46
N ALA A 25 -37.48 -1.95 11.16
CA ALA A 25 -38.72 -1.97 10.44
C ALA A 25 -39.41 -3.33 10.51
N GLU A 26 -38.68 -4.42 10.36
CA GLU A 26 -39.16 -5.80 10.52
C GLU A 26 -39.78 -6.02 11.91
N ALA A 27 -39.21 -5.44 12.97
CA ALA A 27 -39.74 -5.52 14.32
C ALA A 27 -41.09 -4.72 14.51
N PHE A 28 -41.38 -3.78 13.62
CA PHE A 28 -42.58 -2.91 13.68
C PHE A 28 -43.65 -3.21 12.62
N GLY A 29 -43.54 -4.29 11.89
CA GLY A 29 -44.56 -4.70 10.94
C GLY A 29 -44.07 -4.99 9.52
N GLY A 30 -42.81 -4.95 9.30
CA GLY A 30 -42.16 -5.32 8.04
C GLY A 30 -41.43 -4.16 7.34
N TRP A 31 -40.56 -4.52 6.42
CA TRP A 31 -39.81 -3.60 5.57
C TRP A 31 -40.17 -3.84 4.11
N ASP A 32 -40.54 -2.79 3.42
CA ASP A 32 -40.78 -2.79 1.98
C ASP A 32 -39.79 -1.84 1.29
N ALA A 33 -39.23 -2.29 0.18
CA ALA A 33 -38.39 -1.44 -0.66
C ALA A 33 -39.24 -0.39 -1.39
N LEU A 34 -38.68 0.79 -1.59
CA LEU A 34 -39.32 1.80 -2.44
C LEU A 34 -39.56 1.24 -3.86
N PRO A 35 -40.73 1.52 -4.47
CA PRO A 35 -40.94 1.24 -5.86
C PRO A 35 -39.86 1.85 -6.75
N ARG A 36 -39.51 1.19 -7.85
CA ARG A 36 -38.47 1.67 -8.76
C ARG A 36 -38.65 3.10 -9.25
N GLN A 37 -39.88 3.52 -9.42
CA GLN A 37 -40.25 4.87 -9.87
C GLN A 37 -39.91 5.90 -8.79
N ASP A 38 -40.22 5.62 -7.53
CA ASP A 38 -39.95 6.51 -6.41
C ASP A 38 -38.47 6.55 -6.11
N LEU A 39 -37.78 5.40 -6.21
CA LEU A 39 -36.34 5.32 -6.08
C LEU A 39 -35.64 6.19 -7.14
N PHE A 40 -36.09 6.12 -8.40
CA PHE A 40 -35.58 6.96 -9.48
C PHE A 40 -35.82 8.45 -9.20
N ALA A 41 -37.01 8.83 -8.74
CA ALA A 41 -37.32 10.22 -8.43
C ALA A 41 -36.41 10.79 -7.31
N VAL A 42 -36.09 9.99 -6.28
CA VAL A 42 -35.20 10.39 -5.21
C VAL A 42 -33.75 10.48 -5.69
N GLU A 43 -33.25 9.48 -6.42
CA GLU A 43 -31.87 9.45 -6.92
C GLU A 43 -31.55 10.57 -7.92
N TYR A 44 -32.53 10.96 -8.76
CA TYR A 44 -32.36 11.99 -9.79
C TYR A 44 -32.92 13.35 -9.39
N TRP A 45 -33.23 13.56 -8.12
CA TRP A 45 -33.62 14.86 -7.62
C TRP A 45 -32.50 15.89 -7.80
N GLU A 46 -32.84 17.07 -8.29
CA GLU A 46 -31.85 18.11 -8.65
C GLU A 46 -30.87 18.45 -7.56
N LEU A 47 -31.27 18.46 -6.28
CA LEU A 47 -30.40 18.72 -5.14
C LEU A 47 -29.37 17.61 -4.92
N GLU A 48 -29.74 16.34 -5.12
CA GLU A 48 -28.81 15.22 -5.02
C GLU A 48 -27.83 15.22 -6.20
N GLN A 49 -28.32 15.52 -7.40
CA GLN A 49 -27.46 15.66 -8.59
C GLN A 49 -26.50 16.87 -8.47
N ALA A 50 -26.92 17.97 -7.83
CA ALA A 50 -26.04 19.11 -7.56
C ALA A 50 -24.87 18.76 -6.63
N LYS A 51 -25.09 17.89 -5.63
CA LYS A 51 -24.02 17.38 -4.75
C LYS A 51 -22.96 16.56 -5.51
N LEU A 52 -23.41 15.80 -6.53
CA LEU A 52 -22.50 15.00 -7.37
C LEU A 52 -21.69 15.86 -8.34
N LYS A 53 -22.17 17.08 -8.67
CA LYS A 53 -21.51 18.01 -9.59
C LYS A 53 -20.41 18.85 -8.95
N SER A 54 -20.10 18.66 -7.66
CA SER A 54 -18.93 19.27 -7.07
C SER A 54 -17.67 18.66 -7.71
N HIS A 55 -17.17 19.34 -8.75
CA HIS A 55 -15.93 18.96 -9.44
C HIS A 55 -14.73 19.22 -8.53
N HIS A 56 -14.48 18.35 -7.58
CA HIS A 56 -13.13 18.18 -7.09
C HIS A 56 -12.37 17.43 -8.18
N LEU A 57 -11.35 18.06 -8.74
CA LEU A 57 -10.38 17.35 -9.58
C LEU A 57 -9.93 16.12 -8.78
N LYS A 58 -10.24 14.95 -9.29
CA LYS A 58 -9.82 13.71 -8.65
C LYS A 58 -8.29 13.71 -8.61
N PRO A 59 -7.67 13.40 -7.47
CA PRO A 59 -6.24 13.19 -7.41
C PRO A 59 -5.81 12.14 -8.45
N GLU A 60 -4.63 12.31 -9.03
CA GLU A 60 -4.09 11.49 -10.11
C GLU A 60 -4.11 9.98 -9.79
N MET A 61 -3.84 9.62 -8.52
CA MET A 61 -3.76 8.24 -8.04
C MET A 61 -4.92 7.85 -7.11
N GLU A 62 -6.05 8.55 -7.20
CA GLU A 62 -7.23 8.20 -6.40
C GLU A 62 -7.74 6.81 -6.76
N GLY A 63 -7.82 5.95 -5.75
CA GLY A 63 -8.26 4.56 -5.91
C GLY A 63 -7.13 3.55 -6.06
N MET A 64 -5.89 3.99 -6.30
CA MET A 64 -4.73 3.10 -6.38
C MET A 64 -4.20 2.74 -4.99
N VAL A 65 -3.74 1.51 -4.86
CA VAL A 65 -3.08 0.99 -3.65
C VAL A 65 -1.60 0.82 -3.93
N ALA A 66 -0.76 1.54 -3.20
CA ALA A 66 0.69 1.53 -3.35
C ALA A 66 1.38 0.89 -2.15
N LEU A 67 2.27 -0.06 -2.38
CA LEU A 67 3.12 -0.70 -1.37
C LEU A 67 4.55 -0.18 -1.50
N VAL A 68 5.12 0.34 -0.40
CA VAL A 68 6.49 0.88 -0.37
C VAL A 68 7.28 0.21 0.74
N THR A 69 8.44 -0.35 0.43
CA THR A 69 9.35 -0.95 1.43
C THR A 69 10.52 -0.02 1.79
N GLY A 70 11.06 -0.15 3.01
CA GLY A 70 12.07 0.77 3.53
C GLY A 70 11.49 2.18 3.70
N ALA A 71 10.26 2.26 4.18
CA ALA A 71 9.41 3.44 4.14
C ALA A 71 9.56 4.37 5.35
N ALA A 72 10.33 3.97 6.37
CA ALA A 72 10.50 4.79 7.57
C ALA A 72 11.47 5.98 7.39
N SER A 73 12.23 6.01 6.30
CA SER A 73 13.22 7.07 6.08
C SER A 73 13.59 7.27 4.60
N GLY A 74 14.32 8.35 4.33
CA GLY A 74 14.98 8.59 3.05
C GLY A 74 14.06 8.52 1.83
N ILE A 75 14.48 7.78 0.80
CA ILE A 75 13.75 7.66 -0.48
C ILE A 75 12.37 7.01 -0.27
N GLY A 76 12.28 5.98 0.59
CA GLY A 76 11.03 5.30 0.89
C GLY A 76 9.99 6.24 1.50
N LEU A 77 10.37 7.00 2.54
CA LEU A 77 9.49 7.99 3.19
C LEU A 77 9.02 9.06 2.20
N ALA A 78 9.94 9.67 1.46
CA ALA A 78 9.59 10.69 0.46
C ALA A 78 8.66 10.12 -0.64
N THR A 79 8.80 8.84 -0.98
CA THR A 79 7.90 8.15 -1.93
C THR A 79 6.51 8.00 -1.33
N VAL A 80 6.39 7.58 -0.07
CA VAL A 80 5.10 7.47 0.65
C VAL A 80 4.39 8.82 0.66
N GLU A 81 5.08 9.89 1.04
CA GLU A 81 4.52 11.24 1.06
C GLU A 81 4.03 11.69 -0.33
N SER A 82 4.83 11.45 -1.36
CA SER A 82 4.52 11.82 -2.74
C SER A 82 3.31 11.07 -3.30
N LEU A 83 3.21 9.77 -3.05
CA LEU A 83 2.08 8.95 -3.51
C LEU A 83 0.79 9.30 -2.75
N ALA A 84 0.88 9.50 -1.43
CA ALA A 84 -0.25 9.92 -0.60
C ALA A 84 -0.78 11.30 -1.02
N ALA A 85 0.11 12.27 -1.32
CA ALA A 85 -0.27 13.59 -1.80
C ALA A 85 -1.00 13.54 -3.16
N ARG A 86 -0.75 12.52 -3.98
CA ARG A 86 -1.45 12.25 -5.25
C ARG A 86 -2.73 11.43 -5.08
N GLY A 87 -3.09 11.06 -3.85
CA GLY A 87 -4.36 10.40 -3.54
C GLY A 87 -4.31 8.87 -3.49
N ALA A 88 -3.14 8.24 -3.62
CA ALA A 88 -3.01 6.80 -3.43
C ALA A 88 -3.26 6.39 -1.97
N ALA A 89 -3.84 5.21 -1.76
CA ALA A 89 -3.79 4.52 -0.47
C ALA A 89 -2.41 3.89 -0.35
N VAL A 90 -1.59 4.36 0.59
CA VAL A 90 -0.20 3.91 0.70
C VAL A 90 -0.02 2.97 1.87
N VAL A 91 0.66 1.85 1.63
CA VAL A 91 1.12 0.92 2.66
C VAL A 91 2.64 1.02 2.77
N ALA A 92 3.09 1.40 3.94
CA ALA A 92 4.49 1.60 4.27
C ALA A 92 5.02 0.41 5.07
N LEU A 93 6.00 -0.31 4.55
CA LEU A 93 6.66 -1.43 5.23
C LEU A 93 8.07 -1.03 5.67
N ASP A 94 8.39 -1.22 6.94
CA ASP A 94 9.75 -1.02 7.46
C ASP A 94 9.95 -1.79 8.78
N VAL A 95 11.18 -2.21 9.04
CA VAL A 95 11.56 -2.85 10.31
C VAL A 95 11.56 -1.86 11.48
N ALA A 96 11.69 -0.56 11.21
CA ALA A 96 11.76 0.50 12.20
C ALA A 96 10.39 0.95 12.73
N PHE A 97 9.29 0.52 12.12
CA PHE A 97 7.96 0.85 12.64
C PHE A 97 7.67 0.09 13.94
N ASN A 98 7.11 0.79 14.92
CA ASN A 98 6.67 0.20 16.17
C ASN A 98 5.13 0.11 16.20
N HIS A 99 4.60 -1.02 16.67
CA HIS A 99 3.15 -1.23 16.79
C HIS A 99 2.44 -0.26 17.76
N SER A 100 3.18 0.41 18.63
CA SER A 100 2.65 1.26 19.70
C SER A 100 2.62 2.76 19.39
N GLU A 101 3.34 3.20 18.37
CA GLU A 101 3.38 4.60 17.97
C GLU A 101 3.21 4.64 16.46
N GLY A 102 2.02 5.03 16.00
CA GLY A 102 1.88 5.43 14.60
C GLY A 102 2.97 6.45 14.31
N SER A 103 3.80 6.22 13.29
CA SER A 103 4.90 7.12 12.97
C SER A 103 4.30 8.52 12.74
N SER A 104 4.59 9.45 13.64
CA SER A 104 4.07 10.83 13.61
C SER A 104 4.48 11.62 12.36
N GLU A 105 5.37 11.05 11.55
CA GLU A 105 5.92 11.65 10.34
C GLU A 105 5.21 11.21 9.05
N LEU A 106 4.42 10.12 9.08
CA LEU A 106 3.74 9.64 7.88
C LEU A 106 2.38 10.31 7.67
N PRO A 107 1.95 10.49 6.41
CA PRO A 107 0.62 10.98 6.10
C PRO A 107 -0.47 10.12 6.76
N SER A 108 -1.52 10.74 7.26
CA SER A 108 -2.67 10.04 7.89
C SER A 108 -3.38 9.05 6.94
N ALA A 109 -3.09 9.11 5.65
CA ALA A 109 -3.59 8.19 4.64
C ALA A 109 -2.74 6.92 4.48
N ALA A 110 -1.60 6.81 5.17
CA ALA A 110 -0.71 5.66 5.07
C ALA A 110 -0.98 4.63 6.17
N MET A 111 -0.98 3.36 5.78
CA MET A 111 -0.95 2.22 6.70
C MET A 111 0.51 1.82 6.94
N CYS A 112 0.93 1.74 8.19
CA CYS A 112 2.30 1.34 8.56
C CYS A 112 2.31 -0.08 9.09
N LEU A 113 3.23 -0.91 8.58
CA LEU A 113 3.43 -2.27 9.06
C LEU A 113 4.93 -2.48 9.36
N GLN A 114 5.20 -3.02 10.55
CA GLN A 114 6.55 -3.46 10.90
C GLN A 114 6.83 -4.80 10.24
N VAL A 115 7.71 -4.82 9.25
CA VAL A 115 8.03 -6.01 8.47
C VAL A 115 9.50 -6.04 8.11
N ASP A 116 10.16 -7.17 8.38
CA ASP A 116 11.44 -7.49 7.78
C ASP A 116 11.20 -8.16 6.42
N VAL A 117 11.60 -7.49 5.35
CA VAL A 117 11.41 -7.99 3.97
C VAL A 117 12.26 -9.23 3.66
N THR A 118 13.19 -9.60 4.53
CA THR A 118 13.96 -10.85 4.43
C THR A 118 13.22 -12.04 5.03
N ASP A 119 12.22 -11.81 5.88
CA ASP A 119 11.32 -12.84 6.43
C ASP A 119 10.12 -13.05 5.49
N GLU A 120 10.14 -14.18 4.79
CA GLU A 120 9.10 -14.51 3.81
C GLU A 120 7.73 -14.71 4.44
N ALA A 121 7.66 -15.28 5.64
CA ALA A 121 6.38 -15.51 6.32
C ALA A 121 5.75 -14.18 6.79
N ALA A 122 6.55 -13.32 7.43
CA ALA A 122 6.11 -11.98 7.81
C ALA A 122 5.67 -11.14 6.61
N LEU A 123 6.35 -11.29 5.48
CA LEU A 123 6.01 -10.60 4.25
C LEU A 123 4.67 -11.08 3.68
N GLN A 124 4.42 -12.40 3.64
CA GLN A 124 3.14 -12.97 3.18
C GLN A 124 1.97 -12.50 4.06
N ASP A 125 2.13 -12.53 5.38
CA ASP A 125 1.11 -12.06 6.33
C ASP A 125 0.79 -10.57 6.14
N ALA A 126 1.82 -9.75 5.92
CA ALA A 126 1.65 -8.33 5.64
C ALA A 126 0.88 -8.10 4.34
N ILE A 127 1.27 -8.76 3.25
CA ILE A 127 0.57 -8.65 1.96
C ILE A 127 -0.88 -9.12 2.07
N TYR A 128 -1.13 -10.23 2.76
CA TYR A 128 -2.50 -10.70 3.01
C TYR A 128 -3.34 -9.66 3.76
N SER A 129 -2.77 -9.00 4.77
CA SER A 129 -3.43 -7.93 5.53
C SER A 129 -3.76 -6.72 4.65
N VAL A 130 -2.84 -6.34 3.75
CA VAL A 130 -3.05 -5.26 2.78
C VAL A 130 -4.21 -5.58 1.84
N VAL A 131 -4.20 -6.76 1.26
CA VAL A 131 -5.25 -7.18 0.31
C VAL A 131 -6.62 -7.28 1.01
N ARG A 132 -6.66 -7.76 2.23
CA ARG A 132 -7.92 -7.75 3.01
C ARG A 132 -8.44 -6.35 3.30
N GLN A 133 -7.56 -5.39 3.52
CA GLN A 133 -7.95 -4.02 3.86
C GLN A 133 -8.31 -3.19 2.63
N PHE A 134 -7.55 -3.30 1.55
CA PHE A 134 -7.65 -2.42 0.38
C PHE A 134 -8.21 -3.13 -0.86
N GLY A 135 -8.25 -4.45 -0.89
CA GLY A 135 -8.79 -5.24 -1.98
C GLY A 135 -7.78 -5.66 -3.05
N GLY A 136 -6.58 -5.09 -3.07
CA GLY A 136 -5.54 -5.37 -4.06
C GLY A 136 -4.30 -4.52 -3.88
N ILE A 137 -3.40 -4.60 -4.84
CA ILE A 137 -2.17 -3.79 -4.92
C ILE A 137 -2.00 -3.38 -6.38
N ASP A 138 -1.84 -2.07 -6.63
CA ASP A 138 -1.63 -1.54 -7.97
C ASP A 138 -0.16 -1.15 -8.21
N LEU A 139 0.49 -0.60 -7.19
CA LEU A 139 1.86 -0.11 -7.29
C LEU A 139 2.76 -0.78 -6.25
N LEU A 140 3.92 -1.26 -6.69
CA LEU A 140 4.96 -1.78 -5.82
C LEU A 140 6.24 -0.94 -5.97
N VAL A 141 6.69 -0.33 -4.86
CA VAL A 141 7.99 0.32 -4.78
C VAL A 141 8.88 -0.48 -3.84
N SER A 142 9.73 -1.32 -4.43
CA SER A 142 10.70 -2.15 -3.72
C SER A 142 11.99 -1.36 -3.49
N ASN A 143 12.04 -0.67 -2.33
CA ASN A 143 13.10 0.27 -1.97
C ASN A 143 13.97 -0.22 -0.82
N ALA A 144 13.48 -1.08 0.08
CA ALA A 144 14.22 -1.57 1.22
C ALA A 144 15.62 -2.06 0.81
N GLY A 145 16.63 -1.66 1.56
CA GLY A 145 18.00 -2.01 1.28
C GLY A 145 18.96 -1.30 2.25
N SER A 146 20.15 -1.84 2.39
CA SER A 146 21.19 -1.20 3.19
C SER A 146 22.53 -1.28 2.49
N PHE A 147 23.33 -0.25 2.72
CA PHE A 147 24.75 -0.26 2.35
C PHE A 147 25.55 -0.81 3.52
N PRO A 148 26.14 -2.02 3.42
CA PRO A 148 26.92 -2.59 4.50
C PRO A 148 28.20 -1.75 4.73
N ARG A 149 28.84 -1.93 5.89
CA ARG A 149 30.14 -1.33 6.16
C ARG A 149 31.13 -1.76 5.08
N GLY A 150 31.79 -0.80 4.44
CA GLY A 150 32.73 -1.08 3.34
C GLY A 150 33.85 -1.96 3.79
N SER A 151 34.17 -2.99 3.00
CA SER A 151 35.34 -3.87 3.18
C SER A 151 35.94 -4.21 1.82
N LEU A 152 37.22 -4.59 1.82
CA LEU A 152 37.83 -5.15 0.61
C LEU A 152 37.16 -6.48 0.28
N LEU A 153 37.11 -6.82 -1.00
CA LEU A 153 36.44 -8.05 -1.44
C LEU A 153 37.06 -9.30 -0.81
N ALA A 154 38.41 -9.28 -0.60
CA ALA A 154 39.14 -10.35 0.03
C ALA A 154 38.83 -10.53 1.52
N ASP A 155 38.31 -9.51 2.18
CA ASP A 155 38.08 -9.47 3.63
C ASP A 155 36.62 -9.57 3.99
N ILE A 156 35.71 -9.67 3.00
CA ILE A 156 34.27 -9.83 3.25
C ILE A 156 34.02 -11.22 3.84
N ASP A 157 33.45 -11.27 5.03
CA ASP A 157 32.98 -12.52 5.61
C ASP A 157 31.67 -13.00 4.92
N GLU A 158 31.49 -14.32 4.89
CA GLU A 158 30.36 -14.98 4.22
C GLU A 158 28.99 -14.50 4.76
N SER A 159 28.90 -14.25 6.06
CA SER A 159 27.67 -13.77 6.69
C SER A 159 27.29 -12.37 6.19
N SER A 160 28.25 -11.45 6.11
CA SER A 160 28.03 -10.10 5.58
C SER A 160 27.67 -10.11 4.09
N TRP A 161 28.33 -10.99 3.33
CA TRP A 161 28.01 -11.22 1.93
C TRP A 161 26.56 -11.69 1.77
N GLN A 162 26.18 -12.76 2.48
CA GLN A 162 24.84 -13.35 2.40
C GLN A 162 23.76 -12.35 2.84
N LYS A 163 23.97 -11.60 3.93
CA LYS A 163 23.03 -10.55 4.37
C LYS A 163 22.80 -9.49 3.31
N SER A 164 23.87 -9.10 2.60
CA SER A 164 23.73 -8.13 1.51
C SER A 164 22.91 -8.67 0.36
N LEU A 165 23.13 -9.93 -0.04
CA LEU A 165 22.33 -10.60 -1.07
C LEU A 165 20.87 -10.78 -0.64
N ASP A 166 20.64 -11.20 0.60
CA ASP A 166 19.29 -11.46 1.11
C ASP A 166 18.44 -10.19 1.11
N LEU A 167 19.00 -9.07 1.61
CA LEU A 167 18.25 -7.82 1.71
C LEU A 167 18.18 -7.07 0.37
N ASN A 168 19.30 -6.91 -0.34
CA ASN A 168 19.37 -6.03 -1.50
C ASN A 168 19.00 -6.72 -2.83
N LEU A 169 18.85 -8.05 -2.85
CA LEU A 169 18.51 -8.83 -4.05
C LEU A 169 17.35 -9.79 -3.80
N THR A 170 17.52 -10.77 -2.90
CA THR A 170 16.53 -11.85 -2.71
C THR A 170 15.21 -11.34 -2.16
N ALA A 171 15.23 -10.35 -1.26
CA ALA A 171 14.02 -9.74 -0.72
C ALA A 171 13.15 -9.10 -1.82
N HIS A 172 13.75 -8.47 -2.82
CA HIS A 172 13.01 -7.90 -3.95
C HIS A 172 12.26 -8.97 -4.75
N LEU A 173 12.89 -10.12 -4.98
CA LEU A 173 12.26 -11.27 -5.67
C LEU A 173 11.11 -11.84 -4.83
N ARG A 174 11.31 -12.05 -3.52
CA ARG A 174 10.27 -12.55 -2.61
C ARG A 174 9.07 -11.62 -2.57
N LEU A 175 9.33 -10.32 -2.42
CA LEU A 175 8.29 -9.30 -2.41
C LEU A 175 7.48 -9.29 -3.71
N LEU A 176 8.16 -9.34 -4.86
CA LEU A 176 7.48 -9.42 -6.15
C LEU A 176 6.60 -10.66 -6.27
N ARG A 177 7.09 -11.83 -5.87
CA ARG A 177 6.31 -13.08 -5.87
C ARG A 177 5.06 -13.00 -5.00
N CYS A 178 5.15 -12.37 -3.82
CA CYS A 178 4.00 -12.18 -2.94
C CYS A 178 2.98 -11.18 -3.51
N CYS A 179 3.42 -10.16 -4.24
CA CYS A 179 2.57 -9.11 -4.79
C CYS A 179 2.02 -9.43 -6.18
N GLU A 180 2.71 -10.24 -6.98
CA GLU A 180 2.39 -10.50 -8.40
C GLU A 180 0.93 -10.91 -8.65
N PRO A 181 0.31 -11.84 -7.89
CA PRO A 181 -1.07 -12.22 -8.13
C PRO A 181 -2.08 -11.07 -7.99
N TYR A 182 -1.74 -10.06 -7.17
CA TYR A 182 -2.59 -8.89 -6.94
C TYR A 182 -2.28 -7.75 -7.90
N LEU A 183 -1.00 -7.60 -8.27
CA LEU A 183 -0.57 -6.63 -9.27
C LEU A 183 -1.14 -6.95 -10.65
N SER A 184 -1.19 -8.24 -11.04
CA SER A 184 -1.74 -8.65 -12.33
C SER A 184 -3.23 -8.34 -12.49
N GLU A 185 -3.97 -8.21 -11.38
CA GLU A 185 -5.38 -7.80 -11.33
C GLU A 185 -5.56 -6.30 -11.00
N GLY A 186 -4.46 -5.56 -10.81
CA GLY A 186 -4.45 -4.15 -10.43
C GLY A 186 -4.88 -3.20 -11.55
N HIS A 187 -5.18 -1.96 -11.18
CA HIS A 187 -5.48 -0.90 -12.13
C HIS A 187 -4.18 -0.19 -12.52
N GLU A 188 -3.80 -0.28 -13.81
CA GLU A 188 -2.53 0.27 -14.34
C GLU A 188 -1.31 -0.16 -13.49
N PRO A 189 -1.08 -1.46 -13.32
CA PRO A 189 -0.11 -1.94 -12.36
C PRO A 189 1.32 -1.54 -12.73
N ALA A 190 2.11 -1.17 -11.73
CA ALA A 190 3.52 -0.84 -11.94
C ALA A 190 4.40 -1.35 -10.79
N VAL A 191 5.64 -1.74 -11.15
CA VAL A 191 6.67 -2.16 -10.21
C VAL A 191 7.91 -1.31 -10.42
N VAL A 192 8.43 -0.76 -9.32
CA VAL A 192 9.68 0.00 -9.29
C VAL A 192 10.67 -0.66 -8.33
N PHE A 193 11.84 -1.00 -8.82
CA PHE A 193 12.97 -1.42 -7.99
C PHE A 193 13.95 -0.25 -7.85
N VAL A 194 14.27 0.12 -6.60
CA VAL A 194 15.25 1.17 -6.34
C VAL A 194 16.66 0.58 -6.40
N GLY A 195 17.31 0.78 -7.53
CA GLY A 195 18.70 0.36 -7.78
C GLY A 195 19.73 1.34 -7.20
N SER A 196 20.95 1.22 -7.65
CA SER A 196 22.07 2.08 -7.21
C SER A 196 22.99 2.42 -8.36
N LYS A 197 23.64 3.60 -8.30
CA LYS A 197 24.76 3.93 -9.19
C LYS A 197 25.92 2.93 -9.08
N ASN A 198 26.05 2.24 -7.94
CA ASN A 198 27.11 1.24 -7.71
C ASN A 198 26.99 0.01 -8.61
N VAL A 199 25.85 -0.19 -9.28
CA VAL A 199 25.68 -1.22 -10.33
C VAL A 199 26.60 -0.93 -11.52
N LEU A 200 26.66 0.33 -11.95
CA LEU A 200 27.43 0.76 -13.11
C LEU A 200 28.85 1.24 -12.76
N ALA A 201 29.00 1.80 -11.57
CA ALA A 201 30.26 2.39 -11.08
C ALA A 201 30.48 2.03 -9.61
N PRO A 202 30.92 0.79 -9.30
CA PRO A 202 31.13 0.34 -7.95
C PRO A 202 32.25 1.14 -7.27
N GLY A 203 31.95 1.67 -6.08
CA GLY A 203 32.93 2.36 -5.26
C GLY A 203 33.82 1.40 -4.47
N PRO A 204 34.97 1.88 -3.94
CA PRO A 204 35.82 1.08 -3.06
C PRO A 204 35.01 0.56 -1.85
N GLY A 205 35.22 -0.71 -1.52
CA GLY A 205 34.53 -1.36 -0.39
C GLY A 205 33.03 -1.68 -0.61
N ALA A 206 32.49 -1.44 -1.79
CA ALA A 206 31.06 -1.67 -2.09
C ALA A 206 30.78 -3.03 -2.74
N GLY A 207 31.67 -4.00 -2.68
CA GLY A 207 31.61 -5.25 -3.45
C GLY A 207 30.29 -6.00 -3.30
N ALA A 208 29.93 -6.42 -2.09
CA ALA A 208 28.68 -7.16 -1.83
C ALA A 208 27.43 -6.36 -2.22
N TYR A 209 27.41 -5.06 -1.91
CA TYR A 209 26.30 -4.18 -2.26
C TYR A 209 26.16 -3.99 -3.78
N SER A 210 27.28 -3.78 -4.46
CA SER A 210 27.25 -3.56 -5.91
C SER A 210 26.82 -4.79 -6.71
N VAL A 211 27.10 -5.99 -6.19
CA VAL A 211 26.63 -7.25 -6.79
C VAL A 211 25.15 -7.48 -6.52
N ALA A 212 24.66 -7.07 -5.34
CA ALA A 212 23.29 -7.32 -4.90
C ALA A 212 22.27 -6.31 -5.47
N LYS A 213 22.71 -5.11 -5.86
CA LYS A 213 21.83 -4.06 -6.41
C LYS A 213 21.76 -4.09 -7.93
#